data_5aa49e03953ca58d7b0ebccd281f8f88
#
_entry.id   5aa49e03953ca58d7b0ebccd281f8f88
#
_cell.length_a   1.000
_cell.length_b   1.000
_cell.length_c   1.000
_cell.angle_alpha   90.00
_cell.angle_beta   90.00
_cell.angle_gamma   90.00
#
_symmetry.space_group_name_H-M   'P 1'
#
loop_
_entity.id
_entity.type
_entity.pdbx_description
1 polymer ?
#
loop_
_entity_poly.entity_id
_entity_poly.type
_entity_poly.pdbx_seq_one_letter_code
_entity_poly.pdbx_strand_id
1 'polypeptide(L)'
;MDIHIEGNPGTGNTFSETHIDYVQNYNPNAKTVINNNYGTRPKKVEDKHPVNDNVDNSHIREEILAYVSHLKSDLSTDWMQRYDKLWNDILDLPEVSAKVYSPGKQQDTNFNRNLVANIIHYLGMHGAFGGYNAAKLAETLEGDKDHSVRKKLGEDPEHDIANKINNLISKPKK
;
A
#
# COMPACT_ATOMS: atom_id res chain seq x y z
N MET A 1 7.97 -38.75 -7.08
CA MET A 1 7.28 -37.92 -8.07
C MET A 1 8.17 -37.84 -9.26
N ASP A 2 7.75 -38.49 -10.34
CA ASP A 2 8.63 -38.69 -11.50
C ASP A 2 8.53 -37.49 -12.40
N ILE A 3 9.67 -36.84 -12.64
CA ILE A 3 9.76 -35.86 -13.71
C ILE A 3 9.87 -36.65 -15.00
N HIS A 4 8.79 -36.73 -15.73
CA HIS A 4 8.82 -37.33 -17.04
C HIS A 4 9.36 -36.31 -18.04
N ILE A 5 10.57 -36.56 -18.52
CA ILE A 5 11.15 -35.75 -19.60
C ILE A 5 10.93 -36.54 -20.88
N GLU A 6 9.87 -36.24 -21.57
CA GLU A 6 9.73 -36.73 -22.94
C GLU A 6 10.61 -35.91 -23.85
N GLY A 7 11.79 -36.45 -24.11
CA GLY A 7 12.68 -35.89 -25.13
C GLY A 7 12.16 -36.24 -26.51
N ASN A 8 11.26 -35.41 -27.03
CA ASN A 8 11.03 -35.37 -28.45
C ASN A 8 12.08 -34.41 -29.03
N PRO A 9 12.84 -34.82 -30.08
CA PRO A 9 13.79 -33.89 -30.69
C PRO A 9 13.02 -32.68 -31.23
N GLY A 10 13.16 -31.56 -30.56
CA GLY A 10 12.55 -30.28 -30.93
C GLY A 10 11.40 -29.77 -30.04
N THR A 11 10.92 -30.56 -29.08
CA THR A 11 9.95 -30.08 -28.10
C THR A 11 10.56 -30.07 -26.70
N GLY A 12 10.55 -28.94 -26.08
CA GLY A 12 11.14 -28.76 -24.76
C GLY A 12 10.56 -29.69 -23.70
N ASN A 13 11.31 -29.87 -22.64
CA ASN A 13 10.91 -30.66 -21.48
C ASN A 13 9.60 -30.14 -20.92
N THR A 14 8.60 -31.00 -20.79
CA THR A 14 7.37 -30.67 -20.08
C THR A 14 7.59 -30.92 -18.60
N PHE A 15 7.54 -29.86 -17.81
CA PHE A 15 7.55 -29.95 -16.35
C PHE A 15 6.11 -29.85 -15.85
N SER A 16 5.76 -30.61 -14.81
CA SER A 16 4.51 -30.39 -14.11
C SER A 16 4.57 -28.99 -13.47
N GLU A 17 3.53 -28.20 -13.61
CA GLU A 17 3.44 -26.81 -13.10
C GLU A 17 3.80 -26.68 -11.62
N THR A 18 3.63 -27.74 -10.85
CA THR A 18 3.97 -27.77 -9.43
C THR A 18 5.45 -27.80 -9.12
N HIS A 19 6.32 -27.93 -10.14
CA HIS A 19 7.76 -28.12 -9.93
C HIS A 19 8.63 -27.02 -10.56
N ILE A 20 8.09 -26.20 -11.44
CA ILE A 20 8.82 -25.11 -12.10
C ILE A 20 9.30 -24.07 -11.08
N ASP A 21 8.56 -23.86 -10.01
CA ASP A 21 8.89 -22.86 -8.99
C ASP A 21 10.14 -23.20 -8.16
N TYR A 22 10.71 -24.38 -8.31
CA TYR A 22 11.82 -24.86 -7.47
C TYR A 22 13.09 -25.23 -8.23
N VAL A 23 13.13 -25.05 -9.55
CA VAL A 23 14.36 -25.32 -10.32
C VAL A 23 15.27 -24.09 -10.27
N GLN A 24 16.09 -24.01 -9.22
CA GLN A 24 17.07 -22.93 -9.08
C GLN A 24 18.30 -23.07 -9.99
N ASN A 25 18.58 -24.28 -10.52
CA ASN A 25 19.75 -24.55 -11.35
C ASN A 25 19.37 -25.37 -12.56
N TYR A 26 18.78 -24.74 -13.55
CA TYR A 26 18.55 -25.36 -14.84
C TYR A 26 19.83 -25.31 -15.68
N ASN A 27 20.43 -26.49 -15.95
CA ASN A 27 21.51 -26.62 -16.91
C ASN A 27 20.96 -27.31 -18.17
N PRO A 28 20.78 -26.59 -19.26
CA PRO A 28 20.18 -27.15 -20.46
C PRO A 28 21.09 -28.22 -21.14
N ASN A 29 22.35 -28.31 -20.73
CA ASN A 29 23.31 -29.31 -21.27
C ASN A 29 23.44 -30.53 -20.35
N ALA A 30 22.77 -30.58 -19.20
CA ALA A 30 22.82 -31.73 -18.33
C ALA A 30 21.92 -32.85 -18.85
N LYS A 31 22.50 -34.05 -19.03
CA LYS A 31 21.75 -35.24 -19.45
C LYS A 31 20.78 -35.72 -18.40
N THR A 32 21.01 -35.38 -17.13
CA THR A 32 20.13 -35.75 -16.01
C THR A 32 20.30 -34.72 -14.91
N VAL A 33 19.20 -34.12 -14.46
CA VAL A 33 19.17 -33.29 -13.26
C VAL A 33 18.55 -34.12 -12.15
N ILE A 34 19.37 -34.52 -11.18
CA ILE A 34 18.92 -35.20 -9.98
C ILE A 34 18.72 -34.14 -8.92
N ASN A 35 17.47 -33.83 -8.61
CA ASN A 35 17.15 -32.95 -7.49
C ASN A 35 17.06 -33.79 -6.21
N ASN A 36 18.15 -33.87 -5.48
CA ASN A 36 18.24 -34.60 -4.20
C ASN A 36 17.69 -33.79 -3.02
N ASN A 37 17.09 -32.65 -3.22
CA ASN A 37 16.52 -31.83 -2.17
C ASN A 37 15.12 -32.30 -1.76
N TYR A 38 15.00 -33.58 -1.34
CA TYR A 38 13.91 -33.99 -0.46
C TYR A 38 14.24 -33.62 1.00
N GLY A 39 14.61 -32.43 1.24
CA GLY A 39 14.90 -31.96 2.58
C GLY A 39 14.07 -30.71 2.86
N THR A 40 13.15 -30.84 3.83
CA THR A 40 12.54 -29.73 4.60
C THR A 40 12.51 -28.40 3.85
N ARG A 41 11.29 -27.97 3.49
CA ARG A 41 11.06 -26.59 3.03
C ARG A 41 12.05 -25.69 3.75
N PRO A 42 12.93 -24.96 3.05
CA PRO A 42 13.66 -23.91 3.70
C PRO A 42 12.58 -23.08 4.39
N LYS A 43 12.66 -22.93 5.71
CA LYS A 43 11.89 -21.90 6.41
C LYS A 43 12.09 -20.66 5.54
N LYS A 44 10.98 -20.11 5.05
CA LYS A 44 10.99 -18.82 4.38
C LYS A 44 11.78 -17.90 5.30
N VAL A 45 13.05 -17.74 5.00
CA VAL A 45 13.81 -16.65 5.56
C VAL A 45 13.03 -15.48 5.00
N GLU A 46 12.29 -14.80 5.85
CA GLU A 46 11.84 -13.48 5.51
C GLU A 46 13.14 -12.75 5.21
N ASP A 47 13.44 -12.60 3.93
CA ASP A 47 14.37 -11.61 3.50
C ASP A 47 13.81 -10.31 4.07
N LYS A 48 14.31 -9.98 5.25
CA LYS A 48 14.32 -8.60 5.68
C LYS A 48 15.23 -7.95 4.65
N HIS A 49 14.61 -7.54 3.53
CA HIS A 49 15.26 -6.55 2.68
C HIS A 49 15.77 -5.50 3.65
N PRO A 50 17.06 -5.20 3.64
CA PRO A 50 17.54 -4.08 4.42
C PRO A 50 16.62 -2.94 4.00
N VAL A 51 15.89 -2.39 4.97
CA VAL A 51 15.12 -1.17 4.77
C VAL A 51 16.18 -0.19 4.30
N ASN A 52 16.12 0.12 3.02
CA ASN A 52 17.03 1.09 2.43
C ASN A 52 16.52 2.42 2.97
N ASP A 53 17.13 2.87 4.08
CA ASP A 53 16.72 4.06 4.85
C ASP A 53 16.80 5.36 4.03
N ASN A 54 16.96 5.27 2.71
CA ASN A 54 17.15 6.39 1.81
C ASN A 54 16.31 6.29 0.52
N VAL A 55 15.11 5.72 0.60
CA VAL A 55 14.16 5.88 -0.50
C VAL A 55 13.63 7.31 -0.43
N ASP A 56 13.98 8.12 -1.41
CA ASP A 56 13.41 9.46 -1.55
C ASP A 56 11.91 9.36 -1.90
N ASN A 57 11.07 9.46 -0.87
CA ASN A 57 9.62 9.44 -0.99
C ASN A 57 9.02 10.84 -1.22
N SER A 58 9.83 11.86 -1.50
CA SER A 58 9.37 13.24 -1.67
C SER A 58 8.33 13.36 -2.77
N HIS A 59 8.54 12.71 -3.90
CA HIS A 59 7.61 12.69 -5.02
C HIS A 59 6.25 12.06 -4.63
N ILE A 60 6.28 10.93 -3.91
CA ILE A 60 5.04 10.27 -3.46
C ILE A 60 4.33 11.14 -2.42
N ARG A 61 5.08 11.80 -1.55
CA ARG A 61 4.53 12.76 -0.59
C ARG A 61 3.78 13.90 -1.29
N GLU A 62 4.37 14.49 -2.32
CA GLU A 62 3.74 15.53 -3.13
C GLU A 62 2.47 15.03 -3.82
N GLU A 63 2.47 13.80 -4.33
CA GLU A 63 1.31 13.17 -4.93
C GLU A 63 0.16 13.01 -3.92
N ILE A 64 0.46 12.57 -2.69
CA ILE A 64 -0.54 12.47 -1.61
C ILE A 64 -1.10 13.85 -1.26
N LEU A 65 -0.23 14.85 -1.08
CA LEU A 65 -0.65 16.20 -0.75
C LEU A 65 -1.52 16.83 -1.85
N ALA A 66 -1.19 16.58 -3.11
CA ALA A 66 -2.01 16.99 -4.25
C ALA A 66 -3.38 16.29 -4.21
N TYR A 67 -3.41 14.97 -3.97
CA TYR A 67 -4.64 14.18 -3.87
C TYR A 67 -5.58 14.72 -2.79
N VAL A 68 -5.09 14.91 -1.58
CA VAL A 68 -5.92 15.40 -0.46
C VAL A 68 -6.28 16.89 -0.60
N SER A 69 -5.55 17.65 -1.41
CA SER A 69 -5.84 19.07 -1.65
C SER A 69 -7.17 19.29 -2.37
N HIS A 70 -7.66 18.29 -3.11
CA HIS A 70 -8.97 18.34 -3.76
C HIS A 70 -10.12 18.52 -2.76
N LEU A 71 -9.92 18.10 -1.50
CA LEU A 71 -10.93 18.23 -0.45
C LEU A 71 -10.96 19.60 0.23
N LYS A 72 -10.09 20.54 -0.15
CA LYS A 72 -10.00 21.87 0.50
C LYS A 72 -11.29 22.67 0.40
N SER A 73 -12.07 22.49 -0.67
CA SER A 73 -13.37 23.14 -0.85
C SER A 73 -14.45 22.64 0.12
N ASP A 74 -14.27 21.45 0.67
CA ASP A 74 -15.22 20.83 1.60
C ASP A 74 -14.84 21.04 3.07
N LEU A 75 -13.70 21.67 3.34
CA LEU A 75 -13.22 21.92 4.70
C LEU A 75 -14.12 22.90 5.46
N SER A 76 -14.30 22.64 6.75
CA SER A 76 -14.83 23.64 7.68
C SER A 76 -13.81 24.74 7.92
N THR A 77 -14.30 25.96 8.22
CA THR A 77 -13.46 27.16 8.36
C THR A 77 -12.30 26.99 9.32
N ASP A 78 -12.53 26.27 10.43
CA ASP A 78 -11.50 26.04 11.46
C ASP A 78 -10.37 25.13 10.99
N TRP A 79 -10.61 24.35 9.94
CA TRP A 79 -9.63 23.39 9.42
C TRP A 79 -8.83 23.94 8.24
N MET A 80 -9.36 24.93 7.52
CA MET A 80 -8.67 25.49 6.35
C MET A 80 -7.24 25.92 6.64
N GLN A 81 -7.02 26.61 7.77
CA GLN A 81 -5.70 27.17 8.09
C GLN A 81 -4.66 26.15 8.51
N ARG A 82 -5.10 24.97 8.99
CA ARG A 82 -4.21 23.94 9.54
C ARG A 82 -4.11 22.70 8.69
N TYR A 83 -4.93 22.56 7.67
CA TYR A 83 -5.08 21.32 6.89
C TYR A 83 -3.76 20.88 6.25
N ASP A 84 -3.08 21.77 5.54
CA ASP A 84 -1.83 21.45 4.87
C ASP A 84 -0.71 21.07 5.86
N LYS A 85 -0.61 21.84 6.94
CA LYS A 85 0.35 21.52 8.00
C LYS A 85 0.02 20.18 8.66
N LEU A 86 -1.25 19.92 8.95
CA LEU A 86 -1.68 18.67 9.57
C LEU A 86 -1.35 17.48 8.69
N TRP A 87 -1.58 17.56 7.37
CA TRP A 87 -1.21 16.46 6.46
C TRP A 87 0.29 16.23 6.43
N ASN A 88 1.10 17.29 6.44
CA ASN A 88 2.54 17.14 6.57
C ASN A 88 2.93 16.45 7.89
N ASP A 89 2.36 16.89 9.01
CA ASP A 89 2.61 16.29 10.32
C ASP A 89 2.14 14.81 10.38
N ILE A 90 1.04 14.46 9.70
CA ILE A 90 0.54 13.08 9.60
C ILE A 90 1.51 12.20 8.78
N LEU A 91 1.97 12.69 7.64
CA LEU A 91 2.91 11.95 6.78
C LEU A 91 4.29 11.76 7.42
N ASP A 92 4.64 12.60 8.40
CA ASP A 92 5.86 12.47 9.21
C ASP A 92 5.73 11.46 10.37
N LEU A 93 4.51 10.98 10.66
CA LEU A 93 4.34 9.92 11.66
C LEU A 93 4.98 8.62 11.18
N PRO A 94 5.87 7.99 11.97
CA PRO A 94 6.53 6.74 11.57
C PRO A 94 5.54 5.62 11.21
N GLU A 95 4.41 5.53 11.91
CA GLU A 95 3.36 4.53 11.69
C GLU A 95 2.63 4.73 10.36
N VAL A 96 2.54 5.97 9.89
CA VAL A 96 1.94 6.34 8.61
C VAL A 96 2.97 6.17 7.49
N SER A 97 4.17 6.75 7.65
CA SER A 97 5.22 6.74 6.64
C SER A 97 5.65 5.31 6.27
N ALA A 98 5.68 4.39 7.23
CA ALA A 98 5.99 2.98 7.01
C ALA A 98 4.98 2.26 6.10
N LYS A 99 3.78 2.79 5.93
CA LYS A 99 2.66 2.12 5.23
C LYS A 99 2.12 2.91 4.05
N VAL A 100 2.23 4.24 4.07
CA VAL A 100 1.60 5.11 3.08
C VAL A 100 2.34 5.09 1.74
N TYR A 101 3.66 4.95 1.77
CA TYR A 101 4.52 4.93 0.58
C TYR A 101 4.60 3.56 -0.12
N SER A 102 3.74 2.63 0.25
CA SER A 102 3.66 1.30 -0.36
C SER A 102 2.26 1.09 -0.90
N PRO A 103 2.04 1.17 -2.22
CA PRO A 103 0.72 0.94 -2.80
C PRO A 103 0.28 -0.50 -2.57
N GLY A 104 -1.01 -0.72 -2.40
CA GLY A 104 -1.59 -2.06 -2.38
C GLY A 104 -1.52 -2.71 -3.76
N LYS A 105 -1.54 -4.05 -3.82
CA LYS A 105 -1.35 -4.85 -5.06
C LYS A 105 -2.31 -4.52 -6.22
N GLN A 106 -3.36 -3.76 -6.01
CA GLN A 106 -4.39 -3.44 -7.00
C GLN A 106 -4.71 -1.94 -7.04
N GLN A 107 -3.72 -1.09 -6.77
CA GLN A 107 -3.91 0.36 -6.75
C GLN A 107 -3.13 1.02 -7.89
N ASP A 108 -3.79 1.97 -8.54
CA ASP A 108 -3.22 2.76 -9.65
C ASP A 108 -2.38 3.95 -9.15
N THR A 109 -2.15 4.04 -7.84
CA THR A 109 -1.40 5.12 -7.20
C THR A 109 -0.06 4.64 -6.67
N ASN A 110 0.92 5.53 -6.58
CA ASN A 110 2.22 5.24 -5.99
C ASN A 110 2.19 5.19 -4.45
N PHE A 111 1.03 5.42 -3.84
CA PHE A 111 0.83 5.41 -2.39
C PHE A 111 -0.35 4.53 -1.98
N ASN A 112 -0.44 4.22 -0.70
CA ASN A 112 -1.53 3.46 -0.12
C ASN A 112 -2.80 4.31 0.01
N ARG A 113 -3.58 4.37 -1.09
CA ARG A 113 -4.82 5.13 -1.20
C ARG A 113 -5.86 4.75 -0.13
N ASN A 114 -5.91 3.46 0.24
CA ASN A 114 -6.83 3.01 1.27
C ASN A 114 -6.50 3.62 2.64
N LEU A 115 -5.22 3.65 3.01
CA LEU A 115 -4.80 4.28 4.26
C LEU A 115 -5.10 5.78 4.26
N VAL A 116 -4.84 6.47 3.15
CA VAL A 116 -5.17 7.89 3.00
C VAL A 116 -6.66 8.12 3.15
N ALA A 117 -7.51 7.29 2.54
CA ALA A 117 -8.96 7.38 2.67
C ALA A 117 -9.45 7.14 4.11
N ASN A 118 -8.87 6.17 4.83
CA ASN A 118 -9.19 5.93 6.24
C ASN A 118 -8.81 7.13 7.12
N ILE A 119 -7.66 7.77 6.82
CA ILE A 119 -7.26 9.01 7.52
C ILE A 119 -8.24 10.14 7.22
N ILE A 120 -8.67 10.32 5.96
CA ILE A 120 -9.67 11.31 5.58
C ILE A 120 -10.99 11.06 6.33
N HIS A 121 -11.44 9.80 6.41
CA HIS A 121 -12.60 9.42 7.20
C HIS A 121 -12.46 9.88 8.65
N TYR A 122 -11.34 9.54 9.28
CA TYR A 122 -11.08 9.89 10.67
C TYR A 122 -11.09 11.40 10.90
N LEU A 123 -10.45 12.18 10.02
CA LEU A 123 -10.50 13.65 10.07
C LEU A 123 -11.93 14.18 9.91
N GLY A 124 -12.72 13.56 9.03
CA GLY A 124 -14.13 13.90 8.82
C GLY A 124 -14.98 13.68 10.07
N MET A 125 -14.80 12.55 10.75
CA MET A 125 -15.47 12.26 12.02
C MET A 125 -15.09 13.23 13.14
N HIS A 126 -13.92 13.86 13.04
CA HIS A 126 -13.46 14.93 13.92
C HIS A 126 -13.81 16.34 13.43
N GLY A 127 -14.72 16.47 12.47
CA GLY A 127 -15.27 17.75 12.02
C GLY A 127 -14.42 18.53 11.03
N ALA A 128 -13.49 17.87 10.35
CA ALA A 128 -12.64 18.54 9.34
C ALA A 128 -13.46 19.09 8.17
N PHE A 129 -14.54 18.45 7.81
CA PHE A 129 -15.37 18.83 6.67
C PHE A 129 -16.70 19.42 7.11
N GLY A 130 -17.21 20.39 6.37
CA GLY A 130 -18.45 21.11 6.64
C GLY A 130 -19.73 20.27 6.41
N GLY A 131 -19.77 19.07 6.97
CA GLY A 131 -20.80 18.05 6.79
C GLY A 131 -20.16 16.82 6.15
N TYR A 132 -19.69 15.89 7.01
CA TYR A 132 -19.04 14.69 6.53
C TYR A 132 -20.00 13.80 5.72
N ASN A 133 -19.65 13.56 4.46
CA ASN A 133 -20.36 12.64 3.58
C ASN A 133 -19.36 11.86 2.72
N ALA A 134 -19.17 10.59 3.05
CA ALA A 134 -18.21 9.72 2.37
C ALA A 134 -18.45 9.61 0.85
N ALA A 135 -19.69 9.62 0.40
CA ALA A 135 -20.00 9.56 -1.03
C ALA A 135 -19.57 10.83 -1.76
N LYS A 136 -19.85 12.00 -1.19
CA LYS A 136 -19.42 13.28 -1.75
C LYS A 136 -17.90 13.42 -1.77
N LEU A 137 -17.23 13.04 -0.69
CA LEU A 137 -15.76 13.08 -0.64
C LEU A 137 -15.10 12.11 -1.64
N ALA A 138 -15.68 10.92 -1.84
CA ALA A 138 -15.20 9.98 -2.85
C ALA A 138 -15.36 10.56 -4.26
N GLU A 139 -16.50 11.20 -4.55
CA GLU A 139 -16.73 11.89 -5.83
C GLU A 139 -15.70 13.01 -6.05
N THR A 140 -15.43 13.82 -5.04
CA THR A 140 -14.44 14.90 -5.10
C THR A 140 -13.02 14.36 -5.35
N LEU A 141 -12.65 13.22 -4.75
CA LEU A 141 -11.30 12.64 -4.88
C LEU A 141 -11.09 11.92 -6.22
N GLU A 142 -12.08 11.20 -6.73
CA GLU A 142 -11.89 10.26 -7.83
C GLU A 142 -12.92 10.40 -8.96
N GLY A 143 -13.84 11.31 -8.82
CA GLY A 143 -15.01 11.38 -9.70
C GLY A 143 -15.91 10.15 -9.52
N ASP A 144 -16.80 9.90 -10.48
CA ASP A 144 -17.76 8.79 -10.43
C ASP A 144 -17.15 7.39 -10.64
N LYS A 145 -15.84 7.27 -10.74
CA LYS A 145 -15.20 6.09 -11.33
C LYS A 145 -14.83 5.00 -10.33
N ASP A 146 -14.66 5.31 -9.06
CA ASP A 146 -14.16 4.32 -8.11
C ASP A 146 -14.97 4.21 -6.82
N HIS A 147 -15.72 3.12 -6.72
CA HIS A 147 -16.46 2.78 -5.50
C HIS A 147 -15.57 2.27 -4.36
N SER A 148 -14.28 1.98 -4.61
CA SER A 148 -13.39 1.41 -3.60
C SER A 148 -13.02 2.41 -2.51
N VAL A 149 -12.75 3.65 -2.89
CA VAL A 149 -12.46 4.74 -1.95
C VAL A 149 -13.64 5.06 -1.07
N ARG A 150 -14.86 5.06 -1.62
CA ARG A 150 -16.08 5.29 -0.84
C ARG A 150 -16.22 4.31 0.33
N LYS A 151 -15.87 3.03 0.12
CA LYS A 151 -15.88 2.03 1.19
C LYS A 151 -14.86 2.38 2.28
N LYS A 152 -13.65 2.77 1.87
CA LYS A 152 -12.57 3.12 2.79
C LYS A 152 -12.79 4.43 3.54
N LEU A 153 -13.56 5.34 2.99
CA LEU A 153 -14.05 6.53 3.68
C LEU A 153 -15.11 6.24 4.77
N GLY A 154 -15.43 4.98 5.02
CA GLY A 154 -16.29 4.53 6.13
C GLY A 154 -15.54 3.68 7.16
N GLU A 155 -14.22 3.56 7.04
CA GLU A 155 -13.38 2.75 7.92
C GLU A 155 -12.33 3.64 8.63
N ASP A 156 -12.16 3.46 9.93
CA ASP A 156 -11.10 4.13 10.68
C ASP A 156 -9.72 3.56 10.30
N PRO A 157 -8.64 4.35 10.41
CA PRO A 157 -7.28 3.84 10.33
C PRO A 157 -7.00 2.93 11.54
N GLU A 158 -5.93 2.16 11.47
CA GLU A 158 -5.47 1.34 12.58
C GLU A 158 -5.37 2.15 13.89
N HIS A 159 -5.66 1.51 14.99
CA HIS A 159 -5.78 2.16 16.32
C HIS A 159 -4.56 3.02 16.68
N ASP A 160 -3.34 2.55 16.39
CA ASP A 160 -2.12 3.29 16.69
C ASP A 160 -2.01 4.57 15.86
N ILE A 161 -2.38 4.50 14.58
CA ILE A 161 -2.41 5.66 13.68
C ILE A 161 -3.50 6.65 14.15
N ALA A 162 -4.71 6.16 14.45
CA ALA A 162 -5.81 6.97 14.94
C ALA A 162 -5.42 7.77 16.21
N ASN A 163 -4.78 7.10 17.19
CA ASN A 163 -4.31 7.74 18.41
C ASN A 163 -3.26 8.85 18.15
N LYS A 164 -2.33 8.61 17.22
CA LYS A 164 -1.31 9.60 16.86
C LYS A 164 -1.94 10.81 16.17
N ILE A 165 -2.87 10.58 15.25
CA ILE A 165 -3.60 11.65 14.57
C ILE A 165 -4.43 12.44 15.61
N ASN A 166 -5.10 11.78 16.53
CA ASN A 166 -5.86 12.45 17.59
C ASN A 166 -4.97 13.40 18.41
N ASN A 167 -3.76 12.99 18.74
CA ASN A 167 -2.79 13.85 19.43
C ASN A 167 -2.40 15.08 18.60
N LEU A 168 -2.33 14.98 17.26
CA LEU A 168 -2.06 16.13 16.39
C LEU A 168 -3.26 17.09 16.32
N ILE A 169 -4.48 16.53 16.26
CA ILE A 169 -5.72 17.31 16.19
C ILE A 169 -5.96 18.06 17.50
N SER A 170 -5.71 17.42 18.64
CA SER A 170 -6.01 17.91 19.98
C SER A 170 -4.99 18.93 20.50
N LYS A 171 -3.86 19.13 19.81
CA LYS A 171 -2.88 20.15 20.24
C LYS A 171 -3.51 21.54 20.17
N PRO A 172 -3.48 22.31 21.27
CA PRO A 172 -4.00 23.68 21.26
C PRO A 172 -3.26 24.53 20.22
N LYS A 173 -4.02 25.37 19.52
CA LYS A 173 -3.45 26.39 18.61
C LYS A 173 -2.50 27.28 19.46
N LYS A 174 -1.20 27.22 19.19
CA LYS A 174 -0.25 28.21 19.69
C LYS A 174 -0.28 29.44 18.82
#